data_56549ab1ec9e46de7b623e3c9b4f125d
#
_entry.id   56549ab1ec9e46de7b623e3c9b4f125d
#
_cell.length_a   1.000
_cell.length_b   1.000
_cell.length_c   1.000
_cell.angle_alpha   90.00
_cell.angle_beta   90.00
_cell.angle_gamma   90.00
#
_symmetry.space_group_name_H-M   'P 1'
#
loop_
_entity.id
_entity.type
_entity.pdbx_description
1 polymer ?
#
loop_
_entity_poly.entity_id
_entity_poly.type
_entity_poly.pdbx_seq_one_letter_code
_entity_poly.pdbx_strand_id
1 'polypeptide(L)'
;MDALNGWIKGRRNSMPLELKGDGRFLLSRQQFVPAYIRAFETGILQQHAAEAIEALRSCRVCPRNCNIDRFNNKIGVCKSGRLARVASAFPHFGEEDCLRGWNGSGTIFFGWCNLRCVFCQNFETSQFGEGVEVNASELAGIMLDLQEIGCHNINFVTPEHVVSQILEALIIAIDRGLRLPIVYNTSAYDSLESIRWMDGVVDIYMPDFKLWDTEHCRKYLVASNYAEAARTVIAAMHAQVGELKVDVNGLALRGVLVRHLVMPGLLEDTRQIMRWIAENLSRDTYVNVMDQYYPAHKAETEPRFAEINRRTSDHEFCHARELARGAGLWRLDTRWRNVIPHGGPVWLPVMRQRAVCTG
;
A
#
# COMPACT_ATOMS: atom_id res chain seq x y z
N MET A 1 -18.65 7.89 30.22
CA MET A 1 -17.70 6.75 30.39
C MET A 1 -18.31 5.38 30.06
N ASP A 2 -19.63 5.22 30.03
CA ASP A 2 -20.28 3.91 29.81
C ASP A 2 -20.40 3.49 28.34
N ALA A 3 -20.29 4.39 27.37
CA ALA A 3 -20.34 4.08 25.95
C ALA A 3 -19.06 3.38 25.43
N LEU A 4 -17.91 3.61 26.06
CA LEU A 4 -16.63 2.98 25.73
C LEU A 4 -16.54 1.51 26.20
N ASN A 5 -17.22 1.16 27.29
CA ASN A 5 -17.23 -0.19 27.85
C ASN A 5 -18.13 -1.17 27.06
N GLY A 6 -19.15 -0.67 26.33
CA GLY A 6 -20.01 -1.47 25.48
C GLY A 6 -19.29 -1.95 24.20
N TRP A 7 -18.32 -1.18 23.72
CA TRP A 7 -17.60 -1.44 22.49
C TRP A 7 -16.60 -2.61 22.61
N ILE A 8 -16.04 -2.81 23.79
CA ILE A 8 -15.07 -3.88 24.09
C ILE A 8 -15.75 -5.24 24.27
N LYS A 9 -17.03 -5.29 24.63
CA LYS A 9 -17.76 -6.55 24.90
C LYS A 9 -18.30 -7.28 23.67
N GLY A 10 -18.44 -6.63 22.51
CA GLY A 10 -19.00 -7.22 21.28
C GLY A 10 -18.03 -8.06 20.43
N ARG A 11 -16.73 -8.07 20.69
CA ARG A 11 -15.69 -8.71 19.86
C ARG A 11 -15.18 -10.07 20.38
N ARG A 12 -15.87 -10.76 21.27
CA ARG A 12 -15.30 -11.91 22.02
C ARG A 12 -15.49 -13.30 21.41
N ASN A 13 -15.83 -13.49 20.14
CA ASN A 13 -16.08 -14.85 19.65
C ASN A 13 -15.22 -15.37 18.48
N SER A 14 -14.19 -14.65 18.05
CA SER A 14 -13.13 -15.25 17.19
C SER A 14 -11.77 -14.80 17.68
N MET A 15 -10.90 -15.76 18.00
CA MET A 15 -9.49 -15.50 18.29
C MET A 15 -8.91 -14.68 17.12
N PRO A 16 -8.25 -13.55 17.37
CA PRO A 16 -7.57 -12.80 16.33
C PRO A 16 -6.67 -13.72 15.50
N LEU A 17 -6.62 -13.51 14.17
CA LEU A 17 -5.81 -14.34 13.26
C LEU A 17 -4.35 -14.46 13.72
N GLU A 18 -3.82 -13.38 14.30
CA GLU A 18 -2.46 -13.28 14.82
C GLU A 18 -2.19 -14.22 15.99
N LEU A 19 -3.19 -14.49 16.82
CA LEU A 19 -3.09 -15.42 17.96
C LEU A 19 -3.21 -16.90 17.52
N LYS A 20 -3.75 -17.18 16.32
CA LYS A 20 -3.78 -18.55 15.78
C LYS A 20 -2.39 -19.09 15.40
N GLY A 21 -1.38 -18.22 15.32
CA GLY A 21 -0.01 -18.58 14.94
C GLY A 21 0.97 -18.64 16.12
N ASP A 22 0.55 -19.13 17.30
CA ASP A 22 1.41 -19.30 18.49
C ASP A 22 2.07 -18.00 18.99
N GLY A 23 1.49 -16.85 18.67
CA GLY A 23 2.02 -15.54 19.05
C GLY A 23 3.25 -15.07 18.24
N ARG A 24 3.74 -15.85 17.29
CA ARG A 24 4.94 -15.51 16.47
C ARG A 24 4.76 -14.24 15.62
N PHE A 25 3.52 -13.82 15.38
CA PHE A 25 3.20 -12.58 14.68
C PHE A 25 2.87 -11.41 15.61
N LEU A 26 3.08 -11.58 16.92
CA LEU A 26 2.97 -10.51 17.88
C LEU A 26 4.31 -9.81 18.10
N LEU A 27 4.29 -8.48 18.16
CA LEU A 27 5.42 -7.63 18.47
C LEU A 27 5.01 -6.67 19.59
N SER A 28 5.85 -6.55 20.62
CA SER A 28 5.59 -5.61 21.71
C SER A 28 5.72 -4.17 21.23
N ARG A 29 4.65 -3.39 21.34
CA ARG A 29 4.69 -1.97 20.98
C ARG A 29 5.66 -1.16 21.85
N GLN A 30 5.88 -1.58 23.12
CA GLN A 30 6.81 -0.93 24.03
C GLN A 30 8.26 -1.12 23.61
N GLN A 31 8.57 -2.22 22.91
CA GLN A 31 9.92 -2.56 22.43
C GLN A 31 10.11 -2.17 20.95
N PHE A 32 9.01 -1.76 20.27
CA PHE A 32 9.07 -1.39 18.87
C PHE A 32 9.74 -0.02 18.70
N VAL A 33 10.77 0.01 17.88
CA VAL A 33 11.40 1.23 17.40
C VAL A 33 11.29 1.23 15.87
N PRO A 34 10.78 2.31 15.25
CA PRO A 34 10.74 2.41 13.81
C PRO A 34 12.12 2.20 13.18
N ALA A 35 12.18 1.44 12.08
CA ALA A 35 13.43 1.02 11.46
C ALA A 35 14.32 2.21 11.08
N TYR A 36 13.73 3.29 10.60
CA TYR A 36 14.44 4.49 10.18
C TYR A 36 15.21 5.21 11.28
N ILE A 37 14.89 5.00 12.57
CA ILE A 37 15.63 5.60 13.69
C ILE A 37 17.07 5.12 13.66
N ARG A 38 17.28 3.81 13.55
CA ARG A 38 18.63 3.24 13.47
C ARG A 38 19.35 3.67 12.19
N ALA A 39 18.63 3.66 11.05
CA ALA A 39 19.21 4.10 9.78
C ALA A 39 19.68 5.57 9.83
N PHE A 40 18.93 6.43 10.53
CA PHE A 40 19.27 7.83 10.76
C PHE A 40 20.51 7.95 11.67
N GLU A 41 20.55 7.27 12.81
CA GLU A 41 21.66 7.32 13.77
C GLU A 41 22.99 6.81 13.19
N THR A 42 22.92 5.83 12.28
CA THR A 42 24.11 5.27 11.61
C THR A 42 24.56 6.02 10.36
N GLY A 43 23.79 7.01 9.90
CA GLY A 43 24.07 7.76 8.69
C GLY A 43 23.65 7.07 7.38
N ILE A 44 23.11 5.86 7.45
CA ILE A 44 22.65 5.09 6.27
C ILE A 44 21.50 5.80 5.56
N LEU A 45 20.57 6.38 6.31
CA LEU A 45 19.45 7.13 5.73
C LEU A 45 19.94 8.33 4.92
N GLN A 46 20.91 9.08 5.44
CA GLN A 46 21.52 10.23 4.77
C GLN A 46 22.23 9.80 3.47
N GLN A 47 22.93 8.68 3.50
CA GLN A 47 23.58 8.11 2.33
C GLN A 47 22.54 7.70 1.28
N HIS A 48 21.51 6.96 1.65
CA HIS A 48 20.44 6.54 0.73
C HIS A 48 19.69 7.74 0.13
N ALA A 49 19.44 8.78 0.92
CA ALA A 49 18.83 10.02 0.42
C ALA A 49 19.70 10.70 -0.63
N ALA A 50 21.01 10.82 -0.38
CA ALA A 50 21.95 11.43 -1.32
C ALA A 50 22.03 10.63 -2.63
N GLU A 51 22.14 9.30 -2.57
CA GLU A 51 22.14 8.42 -3.74
C GLU A 51 20.83 8.55 -4.54
N ALA A 52 19.67 8.53 -3.86
CA ALA A 52 18.37 8.62 -4.49
C ALA A 52 18.12 9.98 -5.16
N ILE A 53 18.64 11.08 -4.57
CA ILE A 53 18.57 12.41 -5.16
C ILE A 53 19.47 12.50 -6.39
N GLU A 54 20.69 11.98 -6.32
CA GLU A 54 21.61 11.99 -7.47
C GLU A 54 21.06 11.16 -8.64
N ALA A 55 20.38 10.04 -8.35
CA ALA A 55 19.70 9.22 -9.36
C ALA A 55 18.62 9.98 -10.13
N LEU A 56 18.11 11.11 -9.64
CA LEU A 56 17.16 11.96 -10.37
C LEU A 56 17.79 12.65 -11.60
N ARG A 57 19.13 12.79 -11.67
CA ARG A 57 19.81 13.39 -12.84
C ARG A 57 19.70 12.53 -14.10
N SER A 58 19.55 11.22 -13.92
CA SER A 58 19.25 10.27 -14.99
C SER A 58 18.26 9.24 -14.46
N CYS A 59 17.00 9.65 -14.34
CA CYS A 59 15.98 8.98 -13.54
C CYS A 59 15.74 7.53 -13.93
N ARG A 60 16.05 6.61 -12.98
CA ARG A 60 15.78 5.16 -13.02
C ARG A 60 15.08 4.69 -11.74
N VAL A 61 14.41 5.59 -11.04
CA VAL A 61 13.75 5.32 -9.75
C VAL A 61 12.64 4.27 -9.84
N CYS A 62 12.11 4.01 -11.04
CA CYS A 62 11.12 2.97 -11.28
C CYS A 62 11.39 2.25 -12.62
N PRO A 63 10.70 1.11 -12.91
CA PRO A 63 10.93 0.33 -14.13
C PRO A 63 10.62 1.05 -15.46
N ARG A 64 10.11 2.26 -15.43
CA ARG A 64 9.96 3.11 -16.64
C ARG A 64 11.30 3.53 -17.22
N ASN A 65 12.36 3.57 -16.41
CA ASN A 65 13.73 3.90 -16.85
C ASN A 65 13.79 5.09 -17.80
N CYS A 66 13.16 6.22 -17.41
CA CYS A 66 12.99 7.38 -18.30
C CYS A 66 14.31 8.05 -18.70
N ASN A 67 15.38 7.89 -17.91
CA ASN A 67 16.71 8.49 -18.11
C ASN A 67 16.69 10.01 -18.32
N ILE A 68 15.71 10.71 -17.77
CA ILE A 68 15.55 12.15 -17.83
C ILE A 68 16.13 12.82 -16.59
N ASP A 69 16.48 14.09 -16.69
CA ASP A 69 17.01 14.91 -15.60
C ASP A 69 15.88 15.53 -14.78
N ARG A 70 15.29 14.75 -13.86
CA ARG A 70 14.27 15.23 -12.92
C ARG A 70 14.85 16.19 -11.89
N PHE A 71 16.15 16.12 -11.61
CA PHE A 71 16.82 17.06 -10.71
C PHE A 71 16.66 18.50 -11.20
N ASN A 72 16.72 18.71 -12.52
CA ASN A 72 16.44 20.00 -13.18
C ASN A 72 15.00 20.08 -13.73
N ASN A 73 14.04 19.46 -13.07
CA ASN A 73 12.60 19.51 -13.36
C ASN A 73 12.17 19.00 -14.75
N LYS A 74 12.98 18.21 -15.45
CA LYS A 74 12.48 17.50 -16.63
C LYS A 74 11.53 16.40 -16.17
N ILE A 75 10.40 16.24 -16.85
CA ILE A 75 9.33 15.31 -16.48
C ILE A 75 9.25 14.14 -17.44
N GLY A 76 9.06 12.91 -16.90
CA GLY A 76 8.87 11.68 -17.66
C GLY A 76 7.44 11.16 -17.59
N VAL A 77 7.31 9.82 -17.60
CA VAL A 77 6.00 9.15 -17.57
C VAL A 77 5.20 9.52 -16.31
N CYS A 78 5.85 9.57 -15.15
CA CYS A 78 5.19 9.92 -13.88
C CYS A 78 4.92 11.42 -13.69
N LYS A 79 5.29 12.28 -14.64
CA LYS A 79 5.08 13.73 -14.59
C LYS A 79 5.67 14.47 -13.38
N SER A 80 6.51 13.81 -12.57
CA SER A 80 7.15 14.39 -11.39
C SER A 80 8.52 14.95 -11.72
N GLY A 81 8.82 16.15 -11.23
CA GLY A 81 10.13 16.81 -11.31
C GLY A 81 10.96 16.57 -10.04
N ARG A 82 11.64 17.62 -9.57
CA ARG A 82 12.49 17.58 -8.36
C ARG A 82 11.68 17.49 -7.07
N LEU A 83 10.51 18.10 -7.01
CA LEU A 83 9.66 18.12 -5.82
C LEU A 83 8.62 17.01 -5.85
N ALA A 84 8.17 16.59 -4.68
CA ALA A 84 7.00 15.72 -4.55
C ALA A 84 5.72 16.56 -4.71
N ARG A 85 4.68 15.95 -5.29
CA ARG A 85 3.34 16.54 -5.32
C ARG A 85 2.46 15.81 -4.33
N VAL A 86 1.85 16.52 -3.39
CA VAL A 86 0.90 15.98 -2.41
C VAL A 86 -0.50 16.41 -2.80
N ALA A 87 -1.37 15.44 -3.05
CA ALA A 87 -2.77 15.68 -3.37
C ALA A 87 -3.60 15.90 -2.10
N SER A 88 -3.36 15.08 -1.07
CA SER A 88 -4.04 15.20 0.23
C SER A 88 -3.26 14.46 1.31
N ALA A 89 -3.49 14.86 2.57
CA ALA A 89 -2.98 14.17 3.75
C ALA A 89 -4.01 14.24 4.88
N PHE A 90 -4.38 13.08 5.45
CA PHE A 90 -5.42 13.01 6.49
C PHE A 90 -5.41 11.65 7.20
N PRO A 91 -6.03 11.54 8.41
CA PRO A 91 -6.31 10.26 9.07
C PRO A 91 -7.31 9.44 8.24
N HIS A 92 -6.84 8.41 7.56
CA HIS A 92 -7.65 7.59 6.66
C HIS A 92 -8.23 6.38 7.39
N PHE A 93 -9.56 6.26 7.42
CA PHE A 93 -10.30 5.18 8.07
C PHE A 93 -10.73 4.06 7.10
N GLY A 94 -10.44 4.18 5.83
CA GLY A 94 -10.73 3.19 4.79
C GLY A 94 -9.63 2.15 4.59
N GLU A 95 -8.47 2.28 5.25
CA GLU A 95 -7.38 1.32 5.19
C GLU A 95 -7.70 0.01 5.94
N GLU A 96 -6.83 -0.99 5.86
CA GLU A 96 -6.92 -2.24 6.60
C GLU A 96 -7.06 -1.98 8.11
N ASP A 97 -7.88 -2.79 8.80
CA ASP A 97 -8.14 -2.62 10.24
C ASP A 97 -6.85 -2.57 11.07
N CYS A 98 -5.84 -3.37 10.68
CA CYS A 98 -4.54 -3.39 11.33
C CYS A 98 -3.69 -2.13 11.09
N LEU A 99 -4.00 -1.31 10.10
CA LEU A 99 -3.32 -0.04 9.84
C LEU A 99 -4.07 1.16 10.39
N ARG A 100 -5.40 1.21 10.17
CA ARG A 100 -6.22 2.37 10.58
C ARG A 100 -6.52 2.41 12.07
N GLY A 101 -6.63 1.24 12.71
CA GLY A 101 -7.03 1.12 14.11
C GLY A 101 -8.24 1.97 14.45
N TRP A 102 -8.14 2.80 15.49
CA TRP A 102 -9.20 3.69 15.97
C TRP A 102 -8.93 5.19 15.68
N ASN A 103 -7.68 5.57 15.38
CA ASN A 103 -7.30 6.97 15.07
C ASN A 103 -6.99 7.21 13.59
N GLY A 104 -7.10 6.17 12.75
CA GLY A 104 -6.81 6.26 11.33
C GLY A 104 -5.33 6.00 10.99
N SER A 105 -5.10 5.65 9.73
CA SER A 105 -3.78 5.62 9.09
C SER A 105 -3.45 7.05 8.63
N GLY A 106 -2.29 7.58 9.00
CA GLY A 106 -1.83 8.91 8.60
C GLY A 106 -1.40 8.90 7.14
N THR A 107 -2.36 9.02 6.24
CA THR A 107 -2.18 8.75 4.82
C THR A 107 -1.84 10.01 4.05
N ILE A 108 -0.74 9.95 3.26
CA ILE A 108 -0.27 11.00 2.35
C ILE A 108 -0.42 10.48 0.93
N PHE A 109 -1.36 11.04 0.16
CA PHE A 109 -1.57 10.72 -1.25
C PHE A 109 -0.68 11.57 -2.12
N PHE A 110 0.24 10.94 -2.86
CA PHE A 110 1.05 11.65 -3.84
C PHE A 110 0.31 11.81 -5.16
N GLY A 111 0.42 13.01 -5.73
CA GLY A 111 -0.06 13.30 -7.07
C GLY A 111 0.80 12.61 -8.12
N TRP A 112 0.18 12.26 -9.26
CA TRP A 112 0.75 11.46 -10.34
C TRP A 112 1.00 9.99 -9.97
N CYS A 113 1.47 9.21 -10.93
CA CYS A 113 1.80 7.79 -10.76
C CYS A 113 2.71 7.33 -11.89
N ASN A 114 3.55 6.35 -11.65
CA ASN A 114 4.37 5.72 -12.67
C ASN A 114 3.63 4.63 -13.48
N LEU A 115 2.51 4.09 -12.97
CA LEU A 115 1.56 3.28 -13.73
C LEU A 115 0.49 4.15 -14.43
N ARG A 116 -0.18 3.54 -15.41
CA ARG A 116 -1.26 4.18 -16.18
C ARG A 116 -2.47 3.26 -16.25
N CYS A 117 -2.88 2.73 -15.08
CA CYS A 117 -4.01 1.82 -14.97
C CYS A 117 -5.27 2.42 -15.60
N VAL A 118 -5.86 1.70 -16.56
CA VAL A 118 -7.07 2.14 -17.25
C VAL A 118 -8.31 2.14 -16.37
N PHE A 119 -8.24 1.42 -15.24
CA PHE A 119 -9.29 1.27 -14.24
C PHE A 119 -8.98 2.03 -12.92
N CYS A 120 -8.09 3.01 -12.94
CA CYS A 120 -7.67 3.70 -11.73
C CYS A 120 -8.84 4.43 -11.06
N GLN A 121 -9.16 4.04 -9.82
CA GLN A 121 -10.23 4.66 -9.05
C GLN A 121 -9.85 6.06 -8.53
N ASN A 122 -8.53 6.31 -8.40
CA ASN A 122 -7.97 7.61 -8.00
C ASN A 122 -7.34 8.32 -9.22
N PHE A 123 -8.00 8.29 -10.37
CA PHE A 123 -7.43 8.80 -11.63
C PHE A 123 -7.20 10.31 -11.60
N GLU A 124 -8.01 11.06 -10.88
CA GLU A 124 -7.84 12.51 -10.71
C GLU A 124 -6.47 12.82 -10.09
N THR A 125 -6.13 12.15 -9.00
CA THR A 125 -4.83 12.26 -8.35
C THR A 125 -3.70 11.68 -9.21
N SER A 126 -3.87 10.45 -9.71
CA SER A 126 -2.78 9.68 -10.32
C SER A 126 -2.53 10.00 -11.80
N GLN A 127 -3.54 10.46 -12.55
CA GLN A 127 -3.47 10.71 -13.99
C GLN A 127 -3.54 12.20 -14.34
N PHE A 128 -4.26 13.01 -13.54
CA PHE A 128 -4.40 14.45 -13.75
C PHE A 128 -3.49 15.26 -12.81
N GLY A 129 -2.90 14.62 -11.79
CA GLY A 129 -1.87 15.20 -10.94
C GLY A 129 -2.39 16.29 -10.02
N GLU A 130 -3.54 16.05 -9.41
CA GLU A 130 -4.06 16.94 -8.36
C GLU A 130 -3.03 17.14 -7.24
N GLY A 131 -3.14 18.27 -6.55
CA GLY A 131 -2.31 18.62 -5.41
C GLY A 131 -1.29 19.71 -5.69
N VAL A 132 -0.43 19.93 -4.71
CA VAL A 132 0.61 20.98 -4.73
C VAL A 132 1.99 20.37 -4.60
N GLU A 133 2.99 21.01 -5.21
CA GLU A 133 4.39 20.64 -5.00
C GLU A 133 4.84 21.07 -3.61
N VAL A 134 5.54 20.16 -2.92
CA VAL A 134 6.08 20.38 -1.58
C VAL A 134 7.56 20.05 -1.54
N ASN A 135 8.31 20.85 -0.80
CA ASN A 135 9.71 20.57 -0.50
C ASN A 135 9.86 19.59 0.68
N ALA A 136 11.08 19.18 0.98
CA ALA A 136 11.35 18.20 2.04
C ALA A 136 10.89 18.67 3.44
N SER A 137 11.01 19.97 3.76
CA SER A 137 10.57 20.53 5.04
C SER A 137 9.04 20.55 5.18
N GLU A 138 8.34 20.87 4.10
CA GLU A 138 6.88 20.87 4.05
C GLU A 138 6.34 19.43 4.17
N LEU A 139 6.93 18.47 3.45
CA LEU A 139 6.55 17.05 3.56
C LEU A 139 6.82 16.50 4.96
N ALA A 140 7.94 16.89 5.59
CA ALA A 140 8.24 16.57 6.98
C ALA A 140 7.21 17.15 7.95
N GLY A 141 6.77 18.39 7.72
CA GLY A 141 5.69 19.03 8.48
C GLY A 141 4.40 18.23 8.43
N ILE A 142 3.97 17.81 7.23
CA ILE A 142 2.77 16.96 7.04
C ILE A 142 2.86 15.66 7.84
N MET A 143 4.03 14.99 7.87
CA MET A 143 4.21 13.76 8.67
C MET A 143 4.04 14.03 10.16
N LEU A 144 4.59 15.15 10.65
CA LEU A 144 4.53 15.52 12.06
C LEU A 144 3.11 15.93 12.47
N ASP A 145 2.37 16.64 11.62
CA ASP A 145 0.97 17.00 11.84
C ASP A 145 0.10 15.73 11.98
N LEU A 146 0.30 14.73 11.12
CA LEU A 146 -0.40 13.44 11.20
C LEU A 146 -0.05 12.68 12.50
N GLN A 147 1.20 12.77 12.96
CA GLN A 147 1.60 12.22 14.25
C GLN A 147 0.94 12.96 15.41
N GLU A 148 0.88 14.30 15.38
CA GLU A 148 0.25 15.12 16.40
C GLU A 148 -1.26 14.86 16.50
N ILE A 149 -1.93 14.67 15.36
CA ILE A 149 -3.36 14.25 15.31
C ILE A 149 -3.56 12.88 15.98
N GLY A 150 -2.51 12.06 16.11
CA GLY A 150 -2.54 10.76 16.78
C GLY A 150 -2.76 9.57 15.85
N CYS A 151 -2.47 9.69 14.56
CA CYS A 151 -2.50 8.58 13.62
C CYS A 151 -1.60 7.42 14.07
N HIS A 152 -1.89 6.20 13.62
CA HIS A 152 -1.15 5.02 14.04
C HIS A 152 0.14 4.77 13.27
N ASN A 153 0.28 5.36 12.09
CA ASN A 153 1.42 5.26 11.18
C ASN A 153 1.45 6.46 10.24
N ILE A 154 2.54 6.58 9.45
CA ILE A 154 2.60 7.42 8.26
C ILE A 154 2.53 6.50 7.04
N ASN A 155 1.51 6.67 6.22
CA ASN A 155 1.22 5.83 5.06
C ASN A 155 1.42 6.62 3.76
N PHE A 156 2.49 6.33 3.05
CA PHE A 156 2.82 6.93 1.75
C PHE A 156 2.11 6.17 0.63
N VAL A 157 1.14 6.80 -0.02
CA VAL A 157 0.36 6.19 -1.12
C VAL A 157 0.92 6.60 -2.46
N THR A 158 1.25 5.60 -3.29
CA THR A 158 1.91 5.74 -4.60
C THR A 158 3.28 6.40 -4.49
N PRO A 159 4.18 5.90 -3.62
CA PRO A 159 5.46 6.53 -3.32
C PRO A 159 6.56 6.24 -4.36
N GLU A 160 6.36 5.28 -5.27
CA GLU A 160 7.38 4.68 -6.14
C GLU A 160 8.17 5.70 -6.96
N HIS A 161 7.54 6.82 -7.29
CA HIS A 161 8.14 7.86 -8.12
C HIS A 161 8.69 9.05 -7.32
N VAL A 162 8.52 9.04 -5.97
CA VAL A 162 8.94 10.12 -5.06
C VAL A 162 9.79 9.63 -3.89
N VAL A 163 10.43 8.45 -4.02
CA VAL A 163 11.32 7.86 -3.00
C VAL A 163 12.40 8.84 -2.57
N SER A 164 13.05 9.53 -3.51
CA SER A 164 14.11 10.50 -3.20
C SER A 164 13.62 11.63 -2.28
N GLN A 165 12.43 12.16 -2.56
CA GLN A 165 11.82 13.24 -1.79
C GLN A 165 11.34 12.78 -0.41
N ILE A 166 10.86 11.53 -0.32
CA ILE A 166 10.48 10.92 0.96
C ILE A 166 11.71 10.77 1.85
N LEU A 167 12.83 10.28 1.34
CA LEU A 167 14.07 10.11 2.11
C LEU A 167 14.62 11.44 2.62
N GLU A 168 14.61 12.49 1.80
CA GLU A 168 14.99 13.85 2.25
C GLU A 168 14.09 14.35 3.38
N ALA A 169 12.78 14.18 3.24
CA ALA A 169 11.80 14.65 4.22
C ALA A 169 11.88 13.85 5.53
N LEU A 170 12.14 12.56 5.47
CA LEU A 170 12.30 11.71 6.65
C LEU A 170 13.47 12.16 7.53
N ILE A 171 14.61 12.55 6.95
CA ILE A 171 15.75 13.08 7.72
C ILE A 171 15.30 14.25 8.60
N ILE A 172 14.54 15.18 8.03
CA ILE A 172 14.03 16.37 8.73
C ILE A 172 12.95 15.98 9.75
N ALA A 173 12.04 15.09 9.40
CA ALA A 173 10.96 14.67 10.28
C ALA A 173 11.47 13.91 11.51
N ILE A 174 12.50 13.06 11.36
CA ILE A 174 13.11 12.30 12.46
C ILE A 174 13.80 13.25 13.46
N ASP A 175 14.57 14.22 12.95
CA ASP A 175 15.23 15.25 13.74
C ASP A 175 14.22 16.07 14.56
N ARG A 176 13.02 16.31 14.00
CA ARG A 176 11.91 17.00 14.65
C ARG A 176 11.01 16.09 15.49
N GLY A 177 11.35 14.80 15.67
CA GLY A 177 10.66 13.91 16.60
C GLY A 177 9.62 12.98 16.00
N LEU A 178 9.65 12.66 14.70
CA LEU A 178 8.82 11.60 14.11
C LEU A 178 9.17 10.25 14.74
N ARG A 179 8.13 9.49 15.17
CA ARG A 179 8.28 8.16 15.84
C ARG A 179 7.22 7.15 15.42
N LEU A 180 6.39 7.44 14.42
CA LEU A 180 5.38 6.52 13.91
C LEU A 180 5.99 5.51 12.93
N PRO A 181 5.47 4.26 12.85
CA PRO A 181 5.87 3.33 11.80
C PRO A 181 5.56 3.88 10.42
N ILE A 182 6.45 3.59 9.46
CA ILE A 182 6.28 3.97 8.05
C ILE A 182 5.63 2.82 7.29
N VAL A 183 4.52 3.13 6.60
CA VAL A 183 3.85 2.26 5.62
C VAL A 183 4.17 2.74 4.21
N TYR A 184 4.67 1.83 3.39
CA TYR A 184 4.97 2.07 1.98
C TYR A 184 3.91 1.38 1.12
N ASN A 185 2.88 2.14 0.72
CA ASN A 185 1.70 1.68 -0.01
C ASN A 185 1.92 1.86 -1.51
N THR A 186 2.43 0.84 -2.14
CA THR A 186 2.94 0.86 -3.52
C THR A 186 2.11 0.03 -4.48
N SER A 187 2.11 0.40 -5.74
CA SER A 187 1.61 -0.43 -6.83
C SER A 187 2.50 -1.63 -7.16
N ALA A 188 3.62 -1.81 -6.45
CA ALA A 188 4.69 -2.77 -6.74
C ALA A 188 5.35 -2.58 -8.12
N TYR A 189 5.32 -1.36 -8.66
CA TYR A 189 6.05 -1.01 -9.87
C TYR A 189 7.25 -0.13 -9.53
N ASP A 190 8.06 -0.65 -8.61
CA ASP A 190 9.30 -0.06 -8.09
C ASP A 190 10.52 -0.63 -8.81
N SER A 191 11.67 0.05 -8.73
CA SER A 191 12.96 -0.55 -9.06
C SER A 191 13.56 -1.24 -7.82
N LEU A 192 14.37 -2.27 -8.01
CA LEU A 192 15.13 -2.88 -6.91
C LEU A 192 16.01 -1.86 -6.20
N GLU A 193 16.57 -0.89 -6.93
CA GLU A 193 17.41 0.15 -6.36
C GLU A 193 16.62 1.05 -5.40
N SER A 194 15.39 1.43 -5.77
CA SER A 194 14.51 2.20 -4.88
C SER A 194 14.16 1.41 -3.61
N ILE A 195 13.88 0.12 -3.74
CA ILE A 195 13.60 -0.74 -2.59
C ILE A 195 14.84 -0.92 -1.71
N ARG A 196 16.06 -0.95 -2.29
CA ARG A 196 17.31 -0.95 -1.54
C ARG A 196 17.48 0.33 -0.71
N TRP A 197 17.18 1.50 -1.27
CA TRP A 197 17.23 2.75 -0.49
C TRP A 197 16.22 2.82 0.64
N MET A 198 15.12 2.07 0.53
CA MET A 198 14.10 1.98 1.57
C MET A 198 14.39 0.89 2.62
N ASP A 199 15.45 0.11 2.45
CA ASP A 199 15.87 -0.89 3.44
C ASP A 199 16.30 -0.22 4.75
N GLY A 200 15.81 -0.72 5.88
CA GLY A 200 15.99 -0.10 7.19
C GLY A 200 15.23 1.22 7.39
N VAL A 201 14.37 1.62 6.44
CA VAL A 201 13.54 2.83 6.51
C VAL A 201 12.07 2.49 6.69
N VAL A 202 11.55 1.55 5.91
CA VAL A 202 10.15 1.13 5.94
C VAL A 202 9.94 0.05 7.00
N ASP A 203 8.86 0.20 7.77
CA ASP A 203 8.40 -0.80 8.73
C ASP A 203 7.40 -1.76 8.09
N ILE A 204 6.48 -1.26 7.29
CA ILE A 204 5.40 -2.02 6.69
C ILE A 204 5.35 -1.74 5.19
N TYR A 205 5.60 -2.77 4.39
CA TYR A 205 5.35 -2.71 2.96
C TYR A 205 3.93 -3.20 2.66
N MET A 206 3.20 -2.42 1.87
CA MET A 206 1.85 -2.74 1.41
C MET A 206 1.78 -2.71 -0.12
N PRO A 207 2.37 -3.70 -0.79
CA PRO A 207 2.35 -3.77 -2.24
C PRO A 207 1.02 -4.29 -2.79
N ASP A 208 0.53 -3.67 -3.87
CA ASP A 208 -0.53 -4.25 -4.70
C ASP A 208 0.08 -5.19 -5.74
N PHE A 209 -0.25 -6.47 -5.71
CA PHE A 209 0.04 -7.36 -6.84
C PHE A 209 -1.19 -7.42 -7.75
N LYS A 210 -1.20 -6.56 -8.78
CA LYS A 210 -2.42 -6.28 -9.56
C LYS A 210 -2.76 -7.35 -10.60
N LEU A 211 -1.79 -7.72 -11.46
CA LEU A 211 -1.97 -8.62 -12.61
C LEU A 211 -0.73 -9.49 -12.80
N TRP A 212 -0.93 -10.67 -13.40
CA TRP A 212 0.12 -11.65 -13.67
C TRP A 212 0.45 -11.78 -15.15
N ASP A 213 -0.56 -11.85 -16.00
CA ASP A 213 -0.40 -12.04 -17.44
C ASP A 213 0.18 -10.79 -18.11
N THR A 214 1.16 -10.98 -18.99
CA THR A 214 1.88 -9.89 -19.67
C THR A 214 0.96 -9.06 -20.56
N GLU A 215 0.00 -9.67 -21.24
CA GLU A 215 -0.93 -8.98 -22.12
C GLU A 215 -1.96 -8.19 -21.28
N HIS A 216 -2.42 -8.74 -20.16
CA HIS A 216 -3.26 -8.00 -19.20
C HIS A 216 -2.47 -6.82 -18.61
N CYS A 217 -1.22 -7.00 -18.23
CA CYS A 217 -0.36 -5.91 -17.76
C CYS A 217 -0.16 -4.82 -18.82
N ARG A 218 0.08 -5.22 -20.06
CA ARG A 218 0.21 -4.29 -21.21
C ARG A 218 -1.10 -3.54 -21.44
N LYS A 219 -2.23 -4.25 -21.48
CA LYS A 219 -3.56 -3.72 -21.79
C LYS A 219 -4.09 -2.80 -20.71
N TYR A 220 -4.03 -3.24 -19.43
CA TYR A 220 -4.74 -2.56 -18.34
C TYR A 220 -3.85 -1.67 -17.47
N LEU A 221 -2.52 -1.94 -17.38
CA LEU A 221 -1.57 -1.13 -16.61
C LEU A 221 -0.67 -0.25 -17.48
N VAL A 222 -0.67 -0.51 -18.80
CA VAL A 222 0.25 0.12 -19.76
C VAL A 222 1.72 -0.12 -19.35
N ALA A 223 2.01 -1.36 -18.90
CA ALA A 223 3.32 -1.79 -18.40
C ALA A 223 3.46 -3.32 -18.59
N SER A 224 3.96 -3.77 -19.74
CA SER A 224 4.09 -5.21 -20.07
C SER A 224 5.01 -5.99 -19.12
N ASN A 225 6.01 -5.31 -18.52
CA ASN A 225 6.94 -5.89 -17.56
C ASN A 225 6.46 -5.78 -16.09
N TYR A 226 5.19 -5.39 -15.85
CA TYR A 226 4.69 -5.16 -14.49
C TYR A 226 4.80 -6.41 -13.60
N ALA A 227 4.33 -7.56 -14.07
CA ALA A 227 4.30 -8.78 -13.27
C ALA A 227 5.70 -9.26 -12.84
N GLU A 228 6.70 -9.09 -13.70
CA GLU A 228 8.10 -9.39 -13.38
C GLU A 228 8.64 -8.41 -12.33
N ALA A 229 8.45 -7.11 -12.55
CA ALA A 229 8.86 -6.08 -11.59
C ALA A 229 8.21 -6.31 -10.23
N ALA A 230 6.89 -6.56 -10.20
CA ALA A 230 6.15 -6.80 -8.95
C ALA A 230 6.69 -8.01 -8.18
N ARG A 231 6.90 -9.15 -8.84
CA ARG A 231 7.51 -10.33 -8.19
C ARG A 231 8.86 -10.01 -7.58
N THR A 232 9.70 -9.33 -8.33
CA THR A 232 11.06 -9.01 -7.91
C THR A 232 11.06 -8.09 -6.67
N VAL A 233 10.27 -7.02 -6.70
CA VAL A 233 10.28 -6.05 -5.58
C VAL A 233 9.50 -6.54 -4.36
N ILE A 234 8.40 -7.28 -4.53
CA ILE A 234 7.65 -7.86 -3.40
C ILE A 234 8.52 -8.89 -2.66
N ALA A 235 9.30 -9.71 -3.39
CA ALA A 235 10.25 -10.63 -2.75
C ALA A 235 11.34 -9.87 -1.97
N ALA A 236 11.87 -8.77 -2.53
CA ALA A 236 12.84 -7.92 -1.84
C ALA A 236 12.24 -7.25 -0.58
N MET A 237 11.01 -6.73 -0.68
CA MET A 237 10.28 -6.16 0.46
C MET A 237 10.09 -7.21 1.57
N HIS A 238 9.68 -8.43 1.20
CA HIS A 238 9.51 -9.51 2.17
C HIS A 238 10.84 -9.91 2.82
N ALA A 239 11.94 -9.94 2.06
CA ALA A 239 13.27 -10.22 2.61
C ALA A 239 13.73 -9.16 3.64
N GLN A 240 13.34 -7.89 3.48
CA GLN A 240 13.69 -6.80 4.39
C GLN A 240 12.91 -6.84 5.72
N VAL A 241 11.60 -7.10 5.67
CA VAL A 241 10.72 -6.92 6.85
C VAL A 241 10.00 -8.19 7.31
N GLY A 242 9.94 -9.23 6.50
CA GLY A 242 9.29 -10.50 6.79
C GLY A 242 7.77 -10.45 6.80
N GLU A 243 7.13 -11.43 7.45
CA GLU A 243 5.69 -11.52 7.60
C GLU A 243 5.15 -10.40 8.50
N LEU A 244 3.90 -9.99 8.24
CA LEU A 244 3.23 -8.94 9.00
C LEU A 244 3.13 -9.31 10.48
N LYS A 245 3.64 -8.44 11.35
CA LYS A 245 3.55 -8.51 12.80
C LYS A 245 2.72 -7.36 13.34
N VAL A 246 1.88 -7.66 14.32
CA VAL A 246 0.98 -6.70 14.96
C VAL A 246 1.23 -6.62 16.46
N ASP A 247 0.77 -5.56 17.10
CA ASP A 247 0.74 -5.48 18.56
C ASP A 247 -0.46 -6.26 19.15
N VAL A 248 -0.57 -6.27 20.48
CA VAL A 248 -1.67 -6.94 21.21
C VAL A 248 -3.05 -6.36 20.90
N ASN A 249 -3.14 -5.17 20.32
CA ASN A 249 -4.38 -4.53 19.87
C ASN A 249 -4.69 -4.82 18.40
N GLY A 250 -3.84 -5.58 17.71
CA GLY A 250 -3.97 -5.88 16.29
C GLY A 250 -3.45 -4.79 15.34
N LEU A 251 -2.71 -3.79 15.85
CA LEU A 251 -2.10 -2.76 15.01
C LEU A 251 -0.79 -3.26 14.41
N ALA A 252 -0.66 -3.16 13.10
CA ALA A 252 0.55 -3.52 12.38
C ALA A 252 1.75 -2.65 12.78
N LEU A 253 2.88 -3.30 13.00
CA LEU A 253 4.12 -2.64 13.39
C LEU A 253 5.26 -2.92 12.39
N ARG A 254 5.31 -4.11 11.78
CA ARG A 254 6.35 -4.49 10.84
C ARG A 254 5.89 -5.62 9.93
N GLY A 255 6.39 -5.65 8.68
CA GLY A 255 6.21 -6.79 7.77
C GLY A 255 5.51 -6.43 6.47
N VAL A 256 5.18 -7.45 5.67
CA VAL A 256 4.49 -7.28 4.37
C VAL A 256 3.02 -7.63 4.50
N LEU A 257 2.18 -6.73 3.95
CA LEU A 257 0.76 -6.94 3.69
C LEU A 257 0.55 -6.84 2.18
N VAL A 258 0.32 -7.97 1.49
CA VAL A 258 0.07 -7.95 0.04
C VAL A 258 -1.41 -7.69 -0.23
N ARG A 259 -1.70 -6.77 -1.15
CA ARG A 259 -3.06 -6.50 -1.62
C ARG A 259 -3.24 -7.05 -3.04
N HIS A 260 -4.41 -7.61 -3.30
CA HIS A 260 -4.81 -8.04 -4.62
C HIS A 260 -6.26 -7.64 -4.91
N LEU A 261 -6.45 -6.78 -5.90
CA LEU A 261 -7.77 -6.36 -6.36
C LEU A 261 -8.31 -7.39 -7.37
N VAL A 262 -9.37 -8.09 -6.99
CA VAL A 262 -10.03 -9.07 -7.87
C VAL A 262 -10.74 -8.34 -8.99
N MET A 263 -10.30 -8.57 -10.23
CA MET A 263 -10.88 -7.96 -11.40
C MET A 263 -11.81 -8.95 -12.14
N PRO A 264 -12.90 -8.47 -12.74
CA PRO A 264 -13.86 -9.33 -13.44
C PRO A 264 -13.20 -10.06 -14.62
N GLY A 265 -13.42 -11.38 -14.68
CA GLY A 265 -12.89 -12.23 -15.75
C GLY A 265 -11.40 -12.59 -15.65
N LEU A 266 -10.65 -12.09 -14.64
CA LEU A 266 -9.20 -12.28 -14.53
C LEU A 266 -8.78 -13.21 -13.37
N LEU A 267 -9.59 -14.23 -13.09
CA LEU A 267 -9.31 -15.17 -11.97
C LEU A 267 -8.07 -16.03 -12.18
N GLU A 268 -7.60 -16.19 -13.41
CA GLU A 268 -6.33 -16.91 -13.65
C GLU A 268 -5.13 -16.06 -13.18
N ASP A 269 -5.16 -14.75 -13.38
CA ASP A 269 -4.17 -13.84 -12.76
C ASP A 269 -4.17 -13.99 -11.24
N THR A 270 -5.35 -14.01 -10.63
CA THR A 270 -5.50 -14.25 -9.18
C THR A 270 -4.88 -15.58 -8.76
N ARG A 271 -5.15 -16.67 -9.48
CA ARG A 271 -4.61 -18.01 -9.19
C ARG A 271 -3.08 -18.01 -9.17
N GLN A 272 -2.48 -17.44 -10.21
CA GLN A 272 -1.02 -17.38 -10.35
C GLN A 272 -0.38 -16.51 -9.25
N ILE A 273 -1.00 -15.36 -8.94
CA ILE A 273 -0.53 -14.46 -7.88
C ILE A 273 -0.58 -15.16 -6.52
N MET A 274 -1.70 -15.77 -6.13
CA MET A 274 -1.85 -16.43 -4.83
C MET A 274 -0.89 -17.61 -4.67
N ARG A 275 -0.72 -18.39 -5.74
CA ARG A 275 0.25 -19.47 -5.76
C ARG A 275 1.67 -18.94 -5.59
N TRP A 276 2.05 -17.91 -6.34
CA TRP A 276 3.38 -17.30 -6.26
C TRP A 276 3.68 -16.75 -4.86
N ILE A 277 2.73 -16.06 -4.22
CA ILE A 277 2.89 -15.57 -2.84
C ILE A 277 3.18 -16.72 -1.89
N ALA A 278 2.41 -17.81 -1.95
CA ALA A 278 2.55 -18.96 -1.07
C ALA A 278 3.88 -19.71 -1.27
N GLU A 279 4.37 -19.80 -2.52
CA GLU A 279 5.56 -20.57 -2.90
C GLU A 279 6.87 -19.76 -2.76
N ASN A 280 6.83 -18.44 -2.97
CA ASN A 280 8.05 -17.61 -3.06
C ASN A 280 8.22 -16.62 -1.90
N LEU A 281 7.16 -16.33 -1.14
CA LEU A 281 7.26 -15.53 0.07
C LEU A 281 7.06 -16.42 1.29
N SER A 282 5.80 -16.64 1.68
CA SER A 282 5.43 -17.49 2.80
C SER A 282 3.92 -17.79 2.77
N ARG A 283 3.52 -18.98 3.21
CA ARG A 283 2.10 -19.28 3.47
C ARG A 283 1.53 -18.44 4.62
N ASP A 284 2.40 -17.85 5.42
CA ASP A 284 2.07 -16.93 6.52
C ASP A 284 1.98 -15.46 6.08
N THR A 285 2.15 -15.17 4.79
CA THR A 285 1.98 -13.81 4.25
C THR A 285 0.55 -13.33 4.50
N TYR A 286 0.42 -12.11 5.04
CA TYR A 286 -0.89 -11.45 5.21
C TYR A 286 -1.36 -10.92 3.86
N VAL A 287 -2.55 -11.34 3.43
CA VAL A 287 -3.09 -10.98 2.11
C VAL A 287 -4.47 -10.36 2.22
N ASN A 288 -4.66 -9.19 1.65
CA ASN A 288 -5.97 -8.60 1.44
C ASN A 288 -6.43 -8.87 0.00
N VAL A 289 -7.37 -9.83 -0.14
CA VAL A 289 -8.09 -10.10 -1.39
C VAL A 289 -9.28 -9.15 -1.43
N MET A 290 -9.26 -8.17 -2.34
CA MET A 290 -10.21 -7.04 -2.36
C MET A 290 -11.30 -7.24 -3.42
N ASP A 291 -12.56 -6.98 -3.04
CA ASP A 291 -13.75 -7.07 -3.91
C ASP A 291 -14.24 -5.70 -4.42
N GLN A 292 -13.54 -4.65 -4.05
CA GLN A 292 -13.97 -3.26 -4.24
C GLN A 292 -13.80 -2.72 -5.67
N TYR A 293 -13.44 -3.60 -6.64
CA TYR A 293 -13.34 -3.17 -8.03
C TYR A 293 -14.66 -2.64 -8.56
N TYR A 294 -14.61 -1.49 -9.19
CA TYR A 294 -15.63 -0.97 -10.08
C TYR A 294 -14.96 -0.31 -11.29
N PRO A 295 -15.60 -0.29 -12.45
CA PRO A 295 -15.06 0.42 -13.60
C PRO A 295 -14.96 1.91 -13.28
N ALA A 296 -13.79 2.48 -13.60
CA ALA A 296 -13.50 3.90 -13.45
C ALA A 296 -12.56 4.33 -14.57
N HIS A 297 -12.43 5.63 -14.79
CA HIS A 297 -11.55 6.21 -15.81
C HIS A 297 -11.82 5.61 -17.20
N LYS A 298 -10.80 5.11 -17.88
CA LYS A 298 -10.90 4.53 -19.24
C LYS A 298 -11.68 3.22 -19.28
N ALA A 299 -11.64 2.43 -18.21
CA ALA A 299 -12.39 1.18 -18.13
C ALA A 299 -13.91 1.40 -18.19
N GLU A 300 -14.39 2.56 -17.73
CA GLU A 300 -15.79 2.95 -17.79
C GLU A 300 -16.18 3.53 -19.17
N THR A 301 -15.26 4.29 -19.78
CA THR A 301 -15.59 5.18 -20.91
C THR A 301 -15.15 4.65 -22.28
N GLU A 302 -14.14 3.78 -22.35
CA GLU A 302 -13.61 3.30 -23.62
C GLU A 302 -14.10 1.87 -23.95
N PRO A 303 -14.81 1.65 -25.09
CA PRO A 303 -15.40 0.36 -25.47
C PRO A 303 -14.38 -0.81 -25.55
N ARG A 304 -13.11 -0.52 -25.81
CA ARG A 304 -12.03 -1.55 -25.86
C ARG A 304 -11.74 -2.24 -24.53
N PHE A 305 -12.38 -1.79 -23.43
CA PHE A 305 -12.27 -2.35 -22.09
C PHE A 305 -13.62 -2.90 -21.59
N ALA A 306 -14.56 -3.18 -22.51
CA ALA A 306 -15.92 -3.63 -22.17
C ALA A 306 -15.92 -4.88 -21.27
N GLU A 307 -14.95 -5.77 -21.39
CA GLU A 307 -14.86 -7.01 -20.61
C GLU A 307 -14.59 -6.75 -19.12
N ILE A 308 -14.00 -5.61 -18.76
CA ILE A 308 -13.79 -5.19 -17.36
C ILE A 308 -14.74 -4.03 -16.97
N ASN A 309 -15.65 -3.59 -17.86
CA ASN A 309 -16.61 -2.53 -17.55
C ASN A 309 -17.82 -3.08 -16.77
N ARG A 310 -17.56 -3.77 -15.68
CA ARG A 310 -18.56 -4.27 -14.73
C ARG A 310 -17.89 -4.48 -13.35
N ARG A 311 -18.67 -4.54 -12.30
CA ARG A 311 -18.15 -4.91 -10.98
C ARG A 311 -17.74 -6.38 -10.94
N THR A 312 -16.81 -6.70 -10.07
CA THR A 312 -16.52 -8.10 -9.67
C THR A 312 -17.78 -8.70 -9.05
N SER A 313 -18.17 -9.89 -9.50
CA SER A 313 -19.30 -10.62 -8.93
C SER A 313 -18.94 -11.30 -7.60
N ASP A 314 -19.96 -11.58 -6.77
CA ASP A 314 -19.77 -12.32 -5.52
C ASP A 314 -19.14 -13.70 -5.76
N HIS A 315 -19.52 -14.37 -6.87
CA HIS A 315 -18.93 -15.66 -7.26
C HIS A 315 -17.43 -15.52 -7.58
N GLU A 316 -17.03 -14.51 -8.37
CA GLU A 316 -15.62 -14.28 -8.68
C GLU A 316 -14.82 -13.97 -7.42
N PHE A 317 -15.38 -13.18 -6.51
CA PHE A 317 -14.71 -12.86 -5.25
C PHE A 317 -14.57 -14.08 -4.33
N CYS A 318 -15.64 -14.87 -4.15
CA CYS A 318 -15.57 -16.11 -3.37
C CYS A 318 -14.54 -17.06 -3.94
N HIS A 319 -14.54 -17.25 -5.27
CA HIS A 319 -13.55 -18.11 -5.94
C HIS A 319 -12.11 -17.58 -5.76
N ALA A 320 -11.89 -16.27 -5.84
CA ALA A 320 -10.57 -15.68 -5.57
C ALA A 320 -10.06 -16.03 -4.16
N ARG A 321 -10.93 -16.01 -3.15
CA ARG A 321 -10.59 -16.41 -1.78
C ARG A 321 -10.35 -17.91 -1.64
N GLU A 322 -11.08 -18.73 -2.38
CA GLU A 322 -10.83 -20.20 -2.45
C GLU A 322 -9.46 -20.48 -3.09
N LEU A 323 -9.10 -19.78 -4.15
CA LEU A 323 -7.77 -19.87 -4.77
C LEU A 323 -6.65 -19.50 -3.79
N ALA A 324 -6.83 -18.46 -2.98
CA ALA A 324 -5.88 -18.09 -1.95
C ALA A 324 -5.72 -19.17 -0.88
N ARG A 325 -6.85 -19.71 -0.37
CA ARG A 325 -6.83 -20.81 0.61
C ARG A 325 -6.25 -22.10 0.02
N GLY A 326 -6.60 -22.41 -1.23
CA GLY A 326 -6.08 -23.58 -1.96
C GLY A 326 -4.58 -23.53 -2.20
N ALA A 327 -4.00 -22.31 -2.31
CA ALA A 327 -2.56 -22.11 -2.33
C ALA A 327 -1.90 -22.27 -0.94
N GLY A 328 -2.69 -22.37 0.14
CA GLY A 328 -2.23 -22.51 1.52
C GLY A 328 -2.12 -21.19 2.30
N LEU A 329 -2.58 -20.07 1.72
CA LEU A 329 -2.63 -18.78 2.41
C LEU A 329 -3.79 -18.76 3.40
N TRP A 330 -3.51 -18.51 4.67
CA TRP A 330 -4.52 -18.58 5.72
C TRP A 330 -4.73 -17.22 6.44
N ARG A 331 -3.77 -16.28 6.36
CA ARG A 331 -3.87 -14.95 6.94
C ARG A 331 -4.53 -13.98 5.96
N LEU A 332 -5.83 -14.23 5.67
CA LEU A 332 -6.59 -13.39 4.76
C LEU A 332 -7.34 -12.30 5.53
N ASP A 333 -7.21 -11.05 5.07
CA ASP A 333 -7.96 -9.91 5.63
C ASP A 333 -9.46 -10.20 5.64
N THR A 334 -10.14 -9.83 6.74
CA THR A 334 -11.56 -10.10 6.97
C THR A 334 -12.43 -8.84 7.05
N ARG A 335 -11.87 -7.68 6.73
CA ARG A 335 -12.50 -6.35 6.86
C ARG A 335 -13.88 -6.26 6.20
N TRP A 336 -14.11 -6.97 5.11
CA TRP A 336 -15.38 -7.00 4.39
C TRP A 336 -16.60 -7.47 5.23
N ARG A 337 -16.38 -8.12 6.38
CA ARG A 337 -17.45 -8.61 7.28
C ARG A 337 -17.89 -7.60 8.33
N ASN A 338 -17.16 -6.51 8.52
CA ASN A 338 -17.30 -5.64 9.69
C ASN A 338 -17.53 -4.16 9.35
N VAL A 339 -18.29 -3.84 8.29
CA VAL A 339 -18.69 -2.46 8.06
C VAL A 339 -19.78 -2.08 9.06
N ILE A 340 -19.36 -1.51 10.20
CA ILE A 340 -20.27 -0.83 11.12
C ILE A 340 -20.37 0.62 10.65
N PRO A 341 -21.58 1.15 10.39
CA PRO A 341 -21.76 2.56 10.07
C PRO A 341 -21.47 3.39 11.32
N HIS A 342 -20.37 4.09 11.37
CA HIS A 342 -20.17 5.16 12.36
C HIS A 342 -20.60 6.49 11.75
N GLY A 343 -21.53 7.16 12.46
CA GLY A 343 -22.12 8.42 12.08
C GLY A 343 -21.09 9.54 11.89
N GLY A 344 -20.87 9.90 10.66
CA GLY A 344 -20.22 11.09 10.15
C GLY A 344 -20.64 11.22 8.69
N PRO A 345 -20.61 12.42 8.08
CA PRO A 345 -21.02 12.60 6.70
C PRO A 345 -19.99 11.93 5.77
N VAL A 346 -20.15 10.64 5.57
CA VAL A 346 -19.40 9.86 4.59
C VAL A 346 -20.32 9.65 3.41
N TRP A 347 -19.93 10.13 2.27
CA TRP A 347 -20.53 9.73 1.00
C TRP A 347 -20.19 8.24 0.78
N LEU A 348 -21.04 7.35 1.32
CA LEU A 348 -20.97 5.92 1.06
C LEU A 348 -21.87 5.60 -0.13
N PRO A 349 -21.35 4.92 -1.18
CA PRO A 349 -22.24 4.27 -2.13
C PRO A 349 -23.06 3.22 -1.36
N VAL A 350 -24.35 3.16 -1.66
CA VAL A 350 -25.29 2.22 -1.02
C VAL A 350 -24.75 0.79 -1.13
N MET A 351 -24.31 0.23 0.01
CA MET A 351 -23.86 -1.16 0.05
C MET A 351 -25.07 -2.08 0.04
N ARG A 352 -25.22 -2.85 -1.04
CA ARG A 352 -26.11 -4.03 -1.04
C ARG A 352 -25.48 -5.11 -0.14
N GLN A 353 -26.29 -5.78 0.69
CA GLN A 353 -25.88 -7.00 1.38
C GLN A 353 -25.39 -8.01 0.33
N ARG A 354 -24.14 -8.39 0.37
CA ARG A 354 -23.55 -9.39 -0.51
C ARG A 354 -23.56 -10.76 0.16
N ALA A 355 -23.63 -11.82 -0.66
CA ALA A 355 -23.67 -13.19 -0.21
C ALA A 355 -22.44 -13.55 0.66
N VAL A 356 -22.67 -14.32 1.71
CA VAL A 356 -21.61 -14.87 2.57
C VAL A 356 -20.96 -16.02 1.85
N CYS A 357 -19.65 -15.99 1.65
CA CYS A 357 -18.91 -17.16 1.15
C CYS A 357 -18.94 -18.24 2.24
N THR A 358 -19.89 -19.20 2.12
CA THR A 358 -19.96 -20.38 2.98
C THR A 358 -19.01 -21.44 2.44
N GLY A 359 -17.93 -21.70 3.16
CA GLY A 359 -16.93 -22.75 2.90
C GLY A 359 -15.97 -22.84 4.07
#